data_2a18aabf1fdc1e8967a41cffdf895c2b
#
_entry.id   2a18aabf1fdc1e8967a41cffdf895c2b
#
_cell.length_a   1.000
_cell.length_b   1.000
_cell.length_c   1.000
_cell.angle_alpha   90.00
_cell.angle_beta   90.00
_cell.angle_gamma   90.00
#
_symmetry.space_group_name_H-M   'P 1'
#
loop_
_entity.id
_entity.type
_entity.pdbx_description
1 polymer ?
#
loop_
_entity_poly.entity_id
_entity_poly.type
_entity_poly.pdbx_seq_one_letter_code
_entity_poly.pdbx_strand_id
1 'polypeptide(L)'
;SDLPDVMVTEALERKLYVIRRRAANAIGSLRLKHSKEFYTPSMSARTINYKGLLLADQVGQYYLDLQDARCDSALALVHQRFSTNTFPTWHLAHPFRYIAHNGEINTVRGNYNWMRAREKGTHSPLLGDDLYKLWPLIYPGQSDSASFDNALELLVMSGYSLAHAMMMMIPEAWESHTLMDAKRRAFYEYHAA
;
A
#
# COMPACT_ATOMS: atom_id res chain seq x y z
N SER A 1 -24.35 -10.06 20.96
CA SER A 1 -22.99 -9.54 21.11
C SER A 1 -22.73 -8.59 19.96
N ASP A 2 -22.68 -7.33 20.30
CA ASP A 2 -22.61 -6.26 19.35
C ASP A 2 -21.31 -6.34 18.55
N LEU A 3 -21.42 -6.39 17.22
CA LEU A 3 -20.30 -6.21 16.34
C LEU A 3 -19.68 -4.83 16.61
N PRO A 4 -18.34 -4.71 16.63
CA PRO A 4 -17.72 -3.42 16.88
C PRO A 4 -18.18 -2.40 15.83
N ASP A 5 -18.46 -1.20 16.28
CA ASP A 5 -18.81 -0.07 15.43
C ASP A 5 -17.75 0.11 14.33
N VAL A 6 -18.17 0.50 13.14
CA VAL A 6 -17.30 0.75 11.97
C VAL A 6 -16.13 1.69 12.35
N MET A 7 -16.34 2.66 13.21
CA MET A 7 -15.29 3.55 13.70
C MET A 7 -14.23 2.82 14.54
N VAL A 8 -14.61 1.84 15.34
CA VAL A 8 -13.67 1.01 16.10
C VAL A 8 -12.82 0.18 15.16
N THR A 9 -13.40 -0.34 14.10
CA THR A 9 -12.68 -1.11 13.08
C THR A 9 -11.66 -0.25 12.33
N GLU A 10 -11.97 0.98 11.96
CA GLU A 10 -11.02 1.92 11.32
C GLU A 10 -9.87 2.29 12.26
N ALA A 11 -10.15 2.53 13.53
CA ALA A 11 -9.11 2.80 14.52
C ALA A 11 -8.19 1.60 14.73
N LEU A 12 -8.73 0.38 14.70
CA LEU A 12 -7.95 -0.86 14.76
C LEU A 12 -7.04 -0.99 13.54
N GLU A 13 -7.55 -0.79 12.32
CA GLU A 13 -6.75 -0.84 11.09
C GLU A 13 -5.58 0.14 11.14
N ARG A 14 -5.81 1.38 11.55
CA ARG A 14 -4.74 2.37 11.73
C ARG A 14 -3.69 1.91 12.76
N LYS A 15 -4.12 1.30 13.86
CA LYS A 15 -3.19 0.80 14.87
C LYS A 15 -2.36 -0.37 14.35
N LEU A 16 -2.97 -1.31 13.63
CA LEU A 16 -2.28 -2.42 12.98
C LEU A 16 -1.27 -1.92 11.93
N TYR A 17 -1.64 -0.93 11.15
CA TYR A 17 -0.76 -0.26 10.21
C TYR A 17 0.49 0.32 10.89
N VAL A 18 0.29 1.09 11.97
CA VAL A 18 1.39 1.70 12.74
C VAL A 18 2.29 0.62 13.33
N ILE A 19 1.73 -0.44 13.93
CA ILE A 19 2.50 -1.54 14.52
C ILE A 19 3.37 -2.20 13.44
N ARG A 20 2.79 -2.57 12.30
CA ARG A 20 3.50 -3.21 11.19
C ARG A 20 4.65 -2.34 10.67
N ARG A 21 4.38 -1.06 10.42
CA ARG A 21 5.40 -0.11 9.93
C ARG A 21 6.52 0.10 10.94
N ARG A 22 6.17 0.30 12.20
CA ARG A 22 7.16 0.46 13.28
C ARG A 22 8.04 -0.77 13.43
N ALA A 23 7.47 -1.96 13.37
CA ALA A 23 8.25 -3.21 13.44
C ALA A 23 9.24 -3.31 12.27
N ALA A 24 8.80 -3.04 11.03
CA ALA A 24 9.65 -3.05 9.86
C ALA A 24 10.79 -2.02 9.96
N ASN A 25 10.49 -0.80 10.38
CA ASN A 25 11.47 0.27 10.56
C ASN A 25 12.49 -0.08 11.66
N ALA A 26 12.02 -0.61 12.79
CA ALA A 26 12.89 -1.01 13.92
C ALA A 26 13.86 -2.14 13.51
N ILE A 27 13.34 -3.19 12.86
CA ILE A 27 14.17 -4.32 12.41
C ILE A 27 15.14 -3.86 11.31
N GLY A 28 14.71 -3.05 10.37
CA GLY A 28 15.58 -2.48 9.33
C GLY A 28 16.74 -1.67 9.91
N SER A 29 16.52 -0.95 11.02
CA SER A 29 17.53 -0.14 11.69
C SER A 29 18.59 -0.96 12.43
N LEU A 30 18.29 -2.20 12.81
CA LEU A 30 19.23 -3.09 13.52
C LEU A 30 20.40 -3.54 12.65
N ARG A 31 20.33 -3.38 11.31
CA ARG A 31 21.39 -3.77 10.36
C ARG A 31 21.88 -5.21 10.51
N LEU A 32 21.03 -6.11 10.98
CA LEU A 32 21.32 -7.52 11.06
C LEU A 32 21.47 -8.13 9.67
N LYS A 33 22.20 -9.25 9.56
CA LYS A 33 22.48 -9.92 8.27
C LYS A 33 21.22 -10.14 7.41
N HIS A 34 20.10 -10.48 8.05
CA HIS A 34 18.82 -10.79 7.39
C HIS A 34 17.70 -9.77 7.68
N SER A 35 18.02 -8.59 8.24
CA SER A 35 17.01 -7.57 8.56
C SER A 35 16.24 -7.07 7.32
N LYS A 36 16.88 -7.13 6.14
CA LYS A 36 16.24 -6.76 4.85
C LYS A 36 15.24 -7.80 4.34
N GLU A 37 15.32 -9.02 4.85
CA GLU A 37 14.41 -10.12 4.48
C GLU A 37 13.13 -10.10 5.34
N PHE A 38 13.14 -9.36 6.44
CA PHE A 38 11.95 -9.21 7.27
C PHE A 38 10.87 -8.46 6.51
N TYR A 39 9.77 -9.14 6.29
CA TYR A 39 8.65 -8.60 5.55
C TYR A 39 7.32 -9.12 6.09
N THR A 40 6.42 -8.20 6.40
CA THR A 40 5.03 -8.49 6.76
C THR A 40 4.15 -8.02 5.59
N PRO A 41 3.56 -8.94 4.81
CA PRO A 41 2.75 -8.60 3.63
C PRO A 41 1.61 -7.65 3.96
N SER A 42 0.86 -7.96 5.01
CA SER A 42 -0.22 -7.13 5.55
C SER A 42 -0.40 -7.41 7.04
N MET A 43 -1.05 -6.49 7.73
CA MET A 43 -1.53 -6.66 9.09
C MET A 43 -2.86 -5.92 9.18
N SER A 44 -3.96 -6.65 9.05
CA SER A 44 -5.31 -6.10 8.91
C SER A 44 -6.33 -7.05 9.52
N ALA A 45 -7.40 -6.52 10.06
CA ALA A 45 -8.57 -7.29 10.49
C ALA A 45 -9.60 -7.51 9.37
N ARG A 46 -9.34 -6.96 8.16
CA ARG A 46 -10.28 -6.97 7.03
C ARG A 46 -9.78 -7.74 5.83
N THR A 47 -8.47 -7.82 5.65
CA THR A 47 -7.85 -8.41 4.45
C THR A 47 -6.78 -9.41 4.82
N ILE A 48 -6.66 -10.44 4.00
CA ILE A 48 -5.60 -11.43 4.08
C ILE A 48 -4.78 -11.33 2.79
N ASN A 49 -3.47 -11.37 2.89
CA ASN A 49 -2.57 -11.35 1.75
C ASN A 49 -1.76 -12.64 1.70
N TYR A 50 -2.02 -13.45 0.69
CA TYR A 50 -1.29 -14.68 0.41
C TYR A 50 -0.19 -14.41 -0.60
N LYS A 51 1.04 -14.83 -0.30
CA LYS A 51 2.17 -14.72 -1.21
C LYS A 51 2.95 -16.02 -1.25
N GLY A 52 3.31 -16.45 -2.45
CA GLY A 52 4.10 -17.65 -2.64
C GLY A 52 4.73 -17.68 -4.02
N LEU A 53 5.85 -18.37 -4.17
CA LEU A 53 6.39 -18.77 -5.47
C LEU A 53 5.74 -20.10 -5.83
N LEU A 54 4.50 -20.03 -6.30
CA LEU A 54 3.61 -21.16 -6.53
C LEU A 54 3.03 -21.08 -7.95
N LEU A 55 2.69 -22.21 -8.53
CA LEU A 55 1.80 -22.26 -9.68
C LEU A 55 0.36 -21.93 -9.23
N ALA A 56 -0.48 -21.47 -10.15
CA ALA A 56 -1.83 -21.03 -9.82
C ALA A 56 -2.67 -22.11 -9.12
N ASP A 57 -2.54 -23.35 -9.57
CA ASP A 57 -3.23 -24.53 -9.01
C ASP A 57 -2.69 -24.96 -7.64
N GLN A 58 -1.47 -24.57 -7.30
CA GLN A 58 -0.85 -24.88 -6.02
C GLN A 58 -1.30 -23.94 -4.89
N VAL A 59 -1.81 -22.77 -5.21
CA VAL A 59 -2.18 -21.75 -4.20
C VAL A 59 -3.21 -22.29 -3.21
N GLY A 60 -4.30 -22.85 -3.71
CA GLY A 60 -5.32 -23.46 -2.84
C GLY A 60 -4.88 -24.74 -2.14
N GLN A 61 -3.88 -25.44 -2.67
CA GLN A 61 -3.29 -26.62 -2.02
C GLN A 61 -2.35 -26.24 -0.87
N TYR A 62 -1.66 -25.12 -1.00
CA TYR A 62 -0.70 -24.62 -0.02
C TYR A 62 -1.39 -23.84 1.11
N TYR A 63 -2.33 -22.97 0.77
CA TYR A 63 -3.12 -22.20 1.73
C TYR A 63 -4.47 -22.86 1.96
N LEU A 64 -4.53 -23.77 2.94
CA LEU A 64 -5.67 -24.64 3.18
C LEU A 64 -6.95 -23.90 3.58
N ASP A 65 -6.83 -22.74 4.18
CA ASP A 65 -7.94 -21.85 4.51
C ASP A 65 -8.71 -21.36 3.27
N LEU A 66 -8.08 -21.30 2.09
CA LEU A 66 -8.78 -21.01 0.84
C LEU A 66 -9.75 -22.14 0.39
N GLN A 67 -9.65 -23.32 1.00
CA GLN A 67 -10.57 -24.42 0.75
C GLN A 67 -11.74 -24.43 1.76
N ASP A 68 -11.70 -23.63 2.81
CA ASP A 68 -12.75 -23.54 3.81
C ASP A 68 -13.93 -22.74 3.25
N ALA A 69 -15.13 -23.32 3.27
CA ALA A 69 -16.36 -22.68 2.78
C ALA A 69 -16.70 -21.36 3.51
N ARG A 70 -16.09 -21.11 4.67
CA ARG A 70 -16.22 -19.85 5.41
C ARG A 70 -15.30 -18.75 4.89
N CYS A 71 -14.32 -19.11 4.06
CA CYS A 71 -13.42 -18.15 3.40
C CYS A 71 -14.15 -17.49 2.23
N ASP A 72 -14.99 -16.53 2.53
CA ASP A 72 -15.77 -15.76 1.58
C ASP A 72 -15.24 -14.33 1.48
N SER A 73 -15.23 -13.76 0.28
CA SER A 73 -14.71 -12.43 0.05
C SER A 73 -15.45 -11.71 -1.07
N ALA A 74 -15.79 -10.46 -0.84
CA ALA A 74 -16.40 -9.58 -1.85
C ALA A 74 -15.43 -9.19 -2.99
N LEU A 75 -14.12 -9.27 -2.74
CA LEU A 75 -13.08 -8.88 -3.70
C LEU A 75 -11.83 -9.75 -3.55
N ALA A 76 -11.31 -10.23 -4.66
CA ALA A 76 -10.01 -10.89 -4.71
C ALA A 76 -9.09 -10.13 -5.69
N LEU A 77 -7.97 -9.62 -5.17
CA LEU A 77 -6.91 -9.02 -5.97
C LEU A 77 -5.85 -10.08 -6.24
N VAL A 78 -5.71 -10.51 -7.49
CA VAL A 78 -4.86 -11.65 -7.86
C VAL A 78 -3.78 -11.22 -8.85
N HIS A 79 -2.55 -11.68 -8.63
CA HIS A 79 -1.45 -11.49 -9.56
C HIS A 79 -0.58 -12.75 -9.62
N GLN A 80 -0.49 -13.35 -10.80
CA GLN A 80 0.21 -14.62 -10.99
C GLN A 80 1.69 -14.43 -11.35
N ARG A 81 2.03 -13.36 -12.06
CA ARG A 81 3.37 -13.18 -12.62
C ARG A 81 4.26 -12.39 -11.68
N PHE A 82 5.46 -12.90 -11.42
CA PHE A 82 6.54 -12.10 -10.87
C PHE A 82 7.21 -11.24 -11.97
N SER A 83 7.93 -10.19 -11.59
CA SER A 83 8.66 -9.34 -12.55
C SER A 83 9.65 -10.14 -13.38
N THR A 84 9.81 -9.77 -14.67
CA THR A 84 10.80 -10.39 -15.57
C THR A 84 12.23 -9.90 -15.32
N ASN A 85 12.41 -8.75 -14.68
CA ASN A 85 13.69 -8.02 -14.62
C ASN A 85 14.32 -7.99 -13.23
N THR A 86 13.66 -8.53 -12.20
CA THR A 86 14.14 -8.50 -10.82
C THR A 86 14.16 -9.90 -10.22
N PHE A 87 15.13 -10.15 -9.33
CA PHE A 87 15.15 -11.38 -8.55
C PHE A 87 13.93 -11.45 -7.64
N PRO A 88 13.22 -12.59 -7.57
CA PRO A 88 12.04 -12.74 -6.75
C PRO A 88 12.32 -12.51 -5.27
N THR A 89 11.57 -11.60 -4.67
CA THR A 89 11.61 -11.35 -3.22
C THR A 89 10.20 -11.05 -2.72
N TRP A 90 9.93 -11.37 -1.46
CA TRP A 90 8.61 -11.23 -0.88
C TRP A 90 8.09 -9.79 -0.92
N HIS A 91 8.95 -8.81 -0.69
CA HIS A 91 8.59 -7.40 -0.66
C HIS A 91 8.37 -6.77 -2.04
N LEU A 92 8.71 -7.48 -3.12
CA LEU A 92 8.46 -7.06 -4.50
C LEU A 92 7.33 -7.84 -5.17
N ALA A 93 6.88 -8.95 -4.57
CA ALA A 93 5.82 -9.77 -5.14
C ALA A 93 4.46 -9.06 -5.05
N HIS A 94 3.72 -9.06 -6.19
CA HIS A 94 2.31 -8.68 -6.20
C HIS A 94 1.41 -9.84 -5.72
N PRO A 95 0.17 -9.57 -5.29
CA PRO A 95 -0.40 -8.25 -5.03
C PRO A 95 0.24 -7.61 -3.80
N PHE A 96 0.26 -6.28 -3.77
CA PHE A 96 0.52 -5.53 -2.55
C PHE A 96 -0.77 -5.43 -1.71
N ARG A 97 -0.87 -4.45 -0.81
CA ARG A 97 -2.05 -4.30 0.05
C ARG A 97 -3.24 -3.71 -0.70
N TYR A 98 -2.97 -2.78 -1.63
CA TYR A 98 -3.98 -2.03 -2.36
C TYR A 98 -3.88 -2.18 -3.87
N ILE A 99 -2.73 -2.58 -4.40
CA ILE A 99 -2.50 -2.61 -5.85
C ILE A 99 -1.95 -3.94 -6.35
N ALA A 100 -2.30 -4.24 -7.60
CA ALA A 100 -1.65 -5.23 -8.45
C ALA A 100 -1.71 -4.73 -9.89
N HIS A 101 -0.58 -4.76 -10.62
CA HIS A 101 -0.52 -4.33 -12.01
C HIS A 101 0.66 -4.98 -12.73
N ASN A 102 0.61 -4.97 -14.07
CA ASN A 102 1.70 -5.42 -14.95
C ASN A 102 2.44 -4.25 -15.61
N GLY A 103 2.05 -3.02 -15.30
CA GLY A 103 2.68 -1.82 -15.85
C GLY A 103 3.98 -1.45 -15.13
N GLU A 104 4.58 -0.35 -15.56
CA GLU A 104 5.69 0.30 -14.91
C GLU A 104 5.25 1.70 -14.46
N ILE A 105 5.68 2.10 -13.27
CA ILE A 105 5.47 3.45 -12.74
C ILE A 105 6.81 4.17 -12.87
N ASN A 106 6.86 5.17 -13.73
CA ASN A 106 8.07 5.90 -14.01
C ASN A 106 8.45 6.87 -12.87
N THR A 107 9.70 7.34 -12.88
CA THR A 107 10.17 8.43 -12.02
C THR A 107 10.30 8.04 -10.53
N VAL A 108 10.71 6.80 -10.23
CA VAL A 108 10.92 6.32 -8.85
C VAL A 108 11.77 7.29 -8.01
N ARG A 109 12.87 7.79 -8.57
CA ARG A 109 13.79 8.70 -7.88
C ARG A 109 13.14 10.05 -7.55
N GLY A 110 12.35 10.58 -8.48
CA GLY A 110 11.60 11.82 -8.27
C GLY A 110 10.57 11.64 -7.16
N ASN A 111 9.75 10.60 -7.25
CA ASN A 111 8.73 10.28 -6.27
C ASN A 111 9.31 10.03 -4.87
N TYR A 112 10.45 9.34 -4.78
CA TYR A 112 11.17 9.17 -3.52
C TYR A 112 11.58 10.51 -2.89
N ASN A 113 12.15 11.42 -3.69
CA ASN A 113 12.59 12.73 -3.22
C ASN A 113 11.40 13.60 -2.78
N TRP A 114 10.28 13.59 -3.52
CA TRP A 114 9.06 14.29 -3.16
C TRP A 114 8.48 13.78 -1.85
N MET A 115 8.42 12.48 -1.66
CA MET A 115 7.93 11.90 -0.38
C MET A 115 8.81 12.30 0.79
N ARG A 116 10.14 12.31 0.62
CA ARG A 116 11.06 12.78 1.65
C ARG A 116 10.89 14.26 1.97
N ALA A 117 10.69 15.10 0.96
CA ALA A 117 10.46 16.52 1.16
C ALA A 117 9.18 16.80 1.96
N ARG A 118 8.15 16.00 1.71
CA ARG A 118 6.83 16.12 2.40
C ARG A 118 6.83 15.52 3.82
N GLU A 119 7.78 14.67 4.16
CA GLU A 119 7.81 13.96 5.44
C GLU A 119 7.61 14.88 6.65
N LYS A 120 8.32 16.00 6.69
CA LYS A 120 8.26 16.96 7.81
C LYS A 120 6.99 17.81 7.84
N GLY A 121 6.36 18.00 6.70
CA GLY A 121 5.15 18.80 6.55
C GLY A 121 3.86 18.00 6.59
N THR A 122 3.95 16.68 6.64
CA THR A 122 2.77 15.82 6.65
C THR A 122 2.08 15.84 8.01
N HIS A 123 0.78 16.07 8.01
CA HIS A 123 -0.07 16.01 9.18
C HIS A 123 -1.27 15.12 8.95
N SER A 124 -1.68 14.37 9.97
CA SER A 124 -2.89 13.56 9.94
C SER A 124 -3.55 13.57 11.30
N PRO A 125 -4.73 14.17 11.46
CA PRO A 125 -5.46 14.16 12.74
C PRO A 125 -5.79 12.73 13.22
N LEU A 126 -5.97 11.79 12.29
CA LEU A 126 -6.31 10.40 12.61
C LEU A 126 -5.11 9.56 13.08
N LEU A 127 -3.91 9.91 12.63
CA LEU A 127 -2.68 9.24 13.03
C LEU A 127 -2.00 9.95 14.20
N GLY A 128 -2.20 11.26 14.34
CA GLY A 128 -1.59 12.05 15.42
C GLY A 128 -0.08 11.82 15.55
N ASP A 129 0.40 11.60 16.75
CA ASP A 129 1.81 11.34 17.04
C ASP A 129 2.32 9.99 16.48
N ASP A 130 1.43 9.08 16.13
CA ASP A 130 1.81 7.81 15.52
C ASP A 130 2.37 8.02 14.10
N LEU A 131 2.07 9.14 13.45
CA LEU A 131 2.57 9.47 12.11
C LEU A 131 4.10 9.46 12.05
N TYR A 132 4.78 9.99 13.07
CA TYR A 132 6.25 10.03 13.11
C TYR A 132 6.90 8.65 13.18
N LYS A 133 6.18 7.63 13.63
CA LYS A 133 6.64 6.25 13.72
C LYS A 133 6.65 5.52 12.37
N LEU A 134 6.01 6.10 11.36
CA LEU A 134 5.86 5.50 10.03
C LEU A 134 7.09 5.75 9.14
N TRP A 135 7.90 6.74 9.47
CA TRP A 135 9.05 7.13 8.64
C TRP A 135 10.28 6.26 8.88
N PRO A 136 11.05 5.98 7.83
CA PRO A 136 10.79 6.34 6.45
C PRO A 136 9.64 5.52 5.86
N LEU A 137 8.79 6.17 5.06
CA LEU A 137 7.68 5.50 4.38
C LEU A 137 8.15 4.69 3.18
N ILE A 138 9.11 5.24 2.44
CA ILE A 138 9.72 4.66 1.25
C ILE A 138 11.22 4.50 1.50
N TYR A 139 11.77 3.36 1.09
CA TYR A 139 13.18 3.05 1.29
C TYR A 139 13.97 3.16 0.00
N PRO A 140 15.27 3.53 0.07
CA PRO A 140 16.15 3.45 -1.09
C PRO A 140 16.21 2.02 -1.65
N GLY A 141 16.05 1.90 -2.97
CA GLY A 141 16.06 0.59 -3.65
C GLY A 141 14.75 -0.18 -3.59
N GLN A 142 13.69 0.39 -3.03
CA GLN A 142 12.35 -0.15 -3.11
C GLN A 142 11.80 0.01 -4.53
N SER A 143 10.95 -0.94 -5.00
CA SER A 143 10.32 -0.81 -6.31
C SER A 143 9.34 0.38 -6.36
N ASP A 144 9.06 0.85 -7.57
CA ASP A 144 8.05 1.87 -7.83
C ASP A 144 6.68 1.49 -7.27
N SER A 145 6.24 0.28 -7.57
CA SER A 145 4.94 -0.26 -7.14
C SER A 145 4.84 -0.38 -5.62
N ALA A 146 5.89 -0.88 -4.96
CA ALA A 146 5.90 -0.97 -3.50
C ALA A 146 5.93 0.42 -2.85
N SER A 147 6.62 1.39 -3.45
CA SER A 147 6.64 2.78 -3.00
C SER A 147 5.27 3.43 -3.15
N PHE A 148 4.61 3.20 -4.29
CA PHE A 148 3.26 3.65 -4.55
C PHE A 148 2.27 3.07 -3.54
N ASP A 149 2.29 1.77 -3.31
CA ASP A 149 1.40 1.09 -2.36
C ASP A 149 1.58 1.62 -0.93
N ASN A 150 2.82 1.91 -0.51
CA ASN A 150 3.09 2.52 0.80
C ASN A 150 2.50 3.94 0.92
N ALA A 151 2.61 4.75 -0.13
CA ALA A 151 2.06 6.10 -0.14
C ALA A 151 0.52 6.07 -0.16
N LEU A 152 -0.06 5.19 -0.96
CA LEU A 152 -1.51 4.98 -1.02
C LEU A 152 -2.07 4.53 0.34
N GLU A 153 -1.40 3.58 1.00
CA GLU A 153 -1.77 3.13 2.33
C GLU A 153 -1.76 4.28 3.35
N LEU A 154 -0.75 5.14 3.32
CA LEU A 154 -0.70 6.32 4.19
C LEU A 154 -1.90 7.24 3.97
N LEU A 155 -2.26 7.54 2.72
CA LEU A 155 -3.41 8.38 2.39
C LEU A 155 -4.72 7.77 2.90
N VAL A 156 -4.93 6.49 2.68
CA VAL A 156 -6.13 5.78 3.14
C VAL A 156 -6.20 5.77 4.68
N MET A 157 -5.10 5.45 5.35
CA MET A 157 -5.04 5.46 6.82
C MET A 157 -5.15 6.86 7.42
N SER A 158 -4.85 7.90 6.62
CA SER A 158 -5.07 9.30 6.98
C SER A 158 -6.51 9.78 6.75
N GLY A 159 -7.40 8.92 6.23
CA GLY A 159 -8.83 9.18 6.11
C GLY A 159 -9.35 9.48 4.70
N TYR A 160 -8.49 9.47 3.68
CA TYR A 160 -8.97 9.55 2.30
C TYR A 160 -9.65 8.23 1.89
N SER A 161 -10.73 8.31 1.14
CA SER A 161 -11.27 7.11 0.48
C SER A 161 -10.25 6.56 -0.52
N LEU A 162 -10.25 5.24 -0.74
CA LEU A 162 -9.34 4.62 -1.71
C LEU A 162 -9.46 5.25 -3.10
N ALA A 163 -10.68 5.51 -3.58
CA ALA A 163 -10.91 6.14 -4.87
C ALA A 163 -10.31 7.55 -4.94
N HIS A 164 -10.49 8.37 -3.90
CA HIS A 164 -9.92 9.71 -3.83
C HIS A 164 -8.39 9.66 -3.87
N ALA A 165 -7.79 8.82 -3.02
CA ALA A 165 -6.34 8.65 -2.95
C ALA A 165 -5.74 8.16 -4.29
N MET A 166 -6.42 7.23 -4.98
CA MET A 166 -6.01 6.77 -6.30
C MET A 166 -6.06 7.88 -7.35
N MET A 167 -7.12 8.70 -7.36
CA MET A 167 -7.21 9.85 -8.27
C MET A 167 -6.13 10.91 -8.01
N MET A 168 -5.74 11.12 -6.75
CA MET A 168 -4.63 12.01 -6.40
C MET A 168 -3.29 11.49 -6.94
N MET A 169 -3.05 10.18 -6.83
CA MET A 169 -1.77 9.57 -7.16
C MET A 169 -1.62 9.21 -8.63
N ILE A 170 -2.73 8.96 -9.32
CA ILE A 170 -2.77 8.65 -10.77
C ILE A 170 -3.74 9.62 -11.43
N PRO A 171 -3.32 10.87 -11.65
CA PRO A 171 -4.18 11.83 -12.33
C PRO A 171 -4.37 11.45 -13.80
N GLU A 172 -5.58 11.71 -14.31
CA GLU A 172 -5.81 11.66 -15.75
C GLU A 172 -4.99 12.75 -16.46
N ALA A 173 -4.84 12.64 -17.77
CA ALA A 173 -4.23 13.68 -18.61
C ALA A 173 -5.18 14.89 -18.69
N TRP A 174 -5.24 15.69 -17.65
CA TRP A 174 -6.22 16.76 -17.47
C TRP A 174 -5.83 18.08 -18.11
N GLU A 175 -4.54 18.39 -18.23
CA GLU A 175 -4.05 19.69 -18.68
C GLU A 175 -4.58 20.08 -20.08
N SER A 176 -4.53 19.15 -21.01
CA SER A 176 -4.95 19.36 -22.41
C SER A 176 -6.35 18.82 -22.72
N HIS A 177 -7.08 18.34 -21.72
CA HIS A 177 -8.40 17.71 -21.93
C HIS A 177 -9.52 18.76 -21.96
N THR A 178 -9.83 19.31 -23.13
CA THR A 178 -10.80 20.41 -23.32
C THR A 178 -12.22 20.05 -22.91
N LEU A 179 -12.61 18.78 -22.96
CA LEU A 179 -13.95 18.27 -22.65
C LEU A 179 -14.10 17.76 -21.22
N MET A 180 -13.07 17.89 -20.39
CA MET A 180 -13.12 17.42 -19.00
C MET A 180 -14.13 18.27 -18.20
N ASP A 181 -14.94 17.61 -17.38
CA ASP A 181 -15.83 18.27 -16.43
C ASP A 181 -15.06 19.23 -15.51
N ALA A 182 -15.64 20.41 -15.27
CA ALA A 182 -14.98 21.49 -14.53
C ALA A 182 -14.60 21.09 -13.09
N LYS A 183 -15.43 20.29 -12.39
CA LYS A 183 -15.14 19.83 -11.02
C LYS A 183 -13.98 18.84 -11.00
N ARG A 184 -13.93 17.95 -12.02
CA ARG A 184 -12.84 17.00 -12.17
C ARG A 184 -11.53 17.71 -12.49
N ARG A 185 -11.54 18.71 -13.36
CA ARG A 185 -10.39 19.56 -13.65
C ARG A 185 -9.88 20.26 -12.38
N ALA A 186 -10.77 20.92 -11.64
CA ALA A 186 -10.43 21.61 -10.40
C ALA A 186 -9.82 20.65 -9.34
N PHE A 187 -10.29 19.40 -9.29
CA PHE A 187 -9.71 18.37 -8.43
C PHE A 187 -8.25 18.11 -8.78
N TYR A 188 -7.94 17.89 -10.06
CA TYR A 188 -6.57 17.62 -10.48
C TYR A 188 -5.67 18.85 -10.34
N GLU A 189 -6.16 20.04 -10.70
CA GLU A 189 -5.44 21.30 -10.48
C GLU A 189 -5.04 21.49 -9.01
N TYR A 190 -5.98 21.23 -8.10
CA TYR A 190 -5.73 21.33 -6.65
C TYR A 190 -4.68 20.34 -6.15
N HIS A 191 -4.68 19.11 -6.66
CA HIS A 191 -3.77 18.06 -6.19
C HIS A 191 -2.45 18.02 -6.94
N ALA A 192 -2.30 18.70 -8.08
CA ALA A 192 -1.05 18.78 -8.84
C ALA A 192 -0.07 19.84 -8.29
N ALA A 193 -0.50 20.68 -7.37
CA ALA A 193 0.26 21.79 -6.80
C ALA A 193 1.33 21.36 -5.79
#